data_f84bc7b1d278a86b818c19b951c29e61
#
_entry.id   f84bc7b1d278a86b818c19b951c29e61
#
_cell.length_a   1.000
_cell.length_b   1.000
_cell.length_c   1.000
_cell.angle_alpha   90.00
_cell.angle_beta   90.00
_cell.angle_gamma   90.00
#
_symmetry.space_group_name_H-M   'P 1'
#
loop_
_entity.id
_entity.type
_entity.pdbx_description
1 polymer ?
#
loop_
_entity_poly.entity_id
_entity_poly.type
_entity_poly.pdbx_seq_one_letter_code
_entity_poly.pdbx_strand_id
1 'polypeptide(L)'
;RHSFPTRRSSDLLTAAVGRPERFANGRQLSAWLGMTPREFSSGNSRKLGHISRQGNVYVRTLLIHGSRAALLAAQRCQARTPEKLTQLQRWAVQTAARIGHNKAAVALANKLVRICWAVWCHERRFSGNWQSVRPA
;
A
#
# COMPACT_ATOMS: atom_id res chain seq x y z
N ARG A 1 0.88 17.62 -13.53
CA ARG A 1 1.74 16.50 -13.87
C ARG A 1 1.94 15.65 -12.62
N HIS A 2 1.15 14.62 -12.50
CA HIS A 2 1.40 13.61 -11.50
C HIS A 2 2.49 12.70 -12.04
N SER A 3 3.73 13.06 -11.82
CA SER A 3 4.80 12.09 -11.94
C SER A 3 4.58 11.06 -10.85
N PHE A 4 3.89 10.00 -11.19
CA PHE A 4 3.95 8.73 -10.49
C PHE A 4 5.41 8.36 -10.26
N PRO A 5 5.67 7.53 -9.27
CA PRO A 5 7.02 7.31 -8.79
C PRO A 5 7.97 7.27 -9.96
N THR A 6 8.91 8.15 -9.91
CA THR A 6 9.97 8.25 -10.89
C THR A 6 10.40 6.85 -11.31
N ARG A 7 10.75 6.64 -12.55
CA ARG A 7 11.28 5.38 -13.09
C ARG A 7 12.11 4.60 -12.06
N ARG A 8 12.80 5.30 -11.17
CA ARG A 8 13.63 4.71 -10.13
C ARG A 8 12.88 3.84 -9.12
N SER A 9 11.68 4.20 -8.69
CA SER A 9 10.95 3.40 -7.71
C SER A 9 10.28 2.18 -8.33
N SER A 10 9.78 2.29 -9.57
CA SER A 10 9.32 1.13 -10.33
C SER A 10 10.48 0.20 -10.69
N ASP A 11 11.63 0.76 -11.05
CA ASP A 11 12.83 0.00 -11.37
C ASP A 11 13.36 -0.74 -10.14
N LEU A 12 13.33 -0.12 -8.96
CA LEU A 12 13.72 -0.74 -7.71
C LEU A 12 12.79 -1.89 -7.34
N LEU A 13 11.49 -1.70 -7.49
CA LEU A 13 10.51 -2.76 -7.24
C LEU A 13 10.72 -3.92 -8.22
N THR A 14 10.91 -3.62 -9.49
CA THR A 14 11.20 -4.62 -10.54
C THR A 14 12.49 -5.37 -10.25
N ALA A 15 13.56 -4.67 -9.86
CA ALA A 15 14.84 -5.28 -9.53
C ALA A 15 14.75 -6.19 -8.31
N ALA A 16 13.99 -5.78 -7.28
CA ALA A 16 13.84 -6.55 -6.05
C ALA A 16 12.94 -7.77 -6.21
N VAL A 17 11.87 -7.65 -6.99
CA VAL A 17 10.81 -8.66 -7.11
C VAL A 17 11.05 -9.61 -8.29
N GLY A 18 11.61 -9.11 -9.40
CA GLY A 18 11.76 -9.85 -10.64
C GLY A 18 10.46 -9.88 -11.44
N ARG A 19 9.74 -10.99 -11.41
CA ARG A 19 8.48 -11.16 -12.16
C ARG A 19 7.28 -11.13 -11.22
N PRO A 20 6.25 -10.33 -11.53
CA PRO A 20 5.04 -10.26 -10.71
C PRO A 20 4.24 -11.57 -10.70
N GLU A 21 4.37 -12.39 -11.74
CA GLU A 21 3.68 -13.68 -11.87
C GLU A 21 4.14 -14.72 -10.84
N ARG A 22 5.25 -14.48 -10.15
CA ARG A 22 5.71 -15.32 -9.02
C ARG A 22 4.72 -15.31 -7.87
N PHE A 23 3.87 -14.32 -7.79
CA PHE A 23 2.87 -14.16 -6.73
C PHE A 23 1.47 -14.39 -7.29
N ALA A 24 0.67 -15.20 -6.60
CA ALA A 24 -0.69 -15.47 -7.01
C ALA A 24 -1.60 -14.24 -6.88
N ASN A 25 -1.28 -13.34 -5.97
CA ASN A 25 -2.03 -12.10 -5.73
C ASN A 25 -1.14 -11.04 -5.06
N GLY A 26 -1.64 -9.82 -4.99
CA GLY A 26 -0.92 -8.71 -4.37
C GLY A 26 -0.67 -8.89 -2.88
N ARG A 27 -1.48 -9.67 -2.18
CA ARG A 27 -1.27 -9.97 -0.76
C ARG A 27 -0.01 -10.80 -0.53
N GLN A 28 0.29 -11.74 -1.43
CA GLN A 28 1.53 -12.51 -1.36
C GLN A 28 2.75 -11.62 -1.55
N LEU A 29 2.70 -10.69 -2.49
CA LEU A 29 3.78 -9.71 -2.65
C LEU A 29 3.97 -8.86 -1.39
N SER A 30 2.89 -8.37 -0.82
CA SER A 30 2.94 -7.59 0.42
C SER A 30 3.52 -8.40 1.59
N ALA A 31 3.16 -9.66 1.72
CA ALA A 31 3.72 -10.57 2.72
C ALA A 31 5.21 -10.82 2.49
N TRP A 32 5.61 -10.99 1.25
CA TRP A 32 7.02 -11.17 0.87
C TRP A 32 7.87 -9.94 1.21
N LEU A 33 7.31 -8.74 1.10
CA LEU A 33 7.96 -7.49 1.49
C LEU A 33 7.92 -7.24 3.01
N GLY A 34 7.26 -8.09 3.77
CA GLY A 34 7.19 -8.00 5.22
C GLY A 34 6.24 -6.93 5.75
N MET A 35 5.22 -6.58 4.98
CA MET A 35 4.25 -5.52 5.33
C MET A 35 2.96 -6.07 5.93
N THR A 36 2.85 -7.38 6.08
CA THR A 36 1.72 -8.02 6.75
C THR A 36 2.02 -8.23 8.23
N PRO A 37 1.00 -8.10 9.10
CA PRO A 37 1.20 -8.32 10.52
C PRO A 37 1.54 -9.79 10.82
N ARG A 38 2.37 -9.99 11.84
CA ARG A 38 2.57 -11.32 12.42
C ARG A 38 1.31 -11.75 13.14
N GLU A 39 0.96 -13.00 12.99
CA GLU A 39 -0.20 -13.58 13.64
C GLU A 39 0.24 -14.51 14.78
N PHE A 40 -0.29 -14.25 15.96
CA PHE A 40 -0.09 -15.08 17.16
C PHE A 40 -1.46 -15.65 17.57
N SER A 41 -1.95 -16.59 16.78
CA SER A 41 -3.28 -17.17 17.02
C SER A 41 -3.16 -18.55 17.64
N SER A 42 -3.98 -18.81 18.64
CA SER A 42 -4.15 -20.14 19.23
C SER A 42 -5.64 -20.42 19.48
N GLY A 43 -6.13 -21.54 18.98
CA GLY A 43 -7.55 -21.91 19.11
C GLY A 43 -8.47 -20.85 18.48
N ASN A 44 -9.42 -20.33 19.27
CA ASN A 44 -10.39 -19.33 18.81
C ASN A 44 -9.89 -17.88 18.98
N SER A 45 -8.67 -17.68 19.46
CA SER A 45 -8.11 -16.35 19.69
C SER A 45 -7.21 -15.93 18.55
N ARG A 46 -7.58 -14.83 17.85
CA ARG A 46 -6.75 -14.23 16.81
C ARG A 46 -6.05 -12.99 17.35
N LYS A 47 -4.72 -13.04 17.40
CA LYS A 47 -3.91 -11.92 17.87
C LYS A 47 -2.95 -11.49 16.78
N LEU A 48 -3.05 -10.23 16.34
CA LEU A 48 -2.17 -9.64 15.35
C LEU A 48 -1.12 -8.77 16.04
N GLY A 49 0.14 -8.95 15.66
CA GLY A 49 1.26 -8.13 16.12
C GLY A 49 1.68 -7.06 15.12
N HIS A 50 2.92 -6.64 15.24
CA HIS A 50 3.54 -5.73 14.29
C HIS A 50 3.75 -6.39 12.92
N ILE A 51 4.06 -5.61 11.89
CA ILE A 51 4.45 -6.13 10.58
C ILE A 51 5.65 -7.07 10.72
N SER A 52 5.72 -8.08 9.87
CA SER A 52 6.74 -9.13 9.97
C SER A 52 8.17 -8.62 9.75
N ARG A 53 8.32 -7.56 8.95
CA ARG A 53 9.61 -6.95 8.58
C ARG A 53 10.57 -7.91 7.88
N GLN A 54 10.07 -9.02 7.38
CA GLN A 54 10.84 -9.93 6.54
C GLN A 54 10.96 -9.36 5.13
N GLY A 55 12.00 -9.76 4.39
CA GLY A 55 12.21 -9.32 3.02
C GLY A 55 13.07 -8.08 2.90
N ASN A 56 12.98 -7.40 1.76
CA ASN A 56 13.87 -6.28 1.42
C ASN A 56 13.55 -5.04 2.26
N VAL A 57 14.48 -4.71 3.15
CA VAL A 57 14.34 -3.54 4.06
C VAL A 57 14.28 -2.22 3.28
N TYR A 58 15.10 -2.10 2.24
CA TYR A 58 15.20 -0.87 1.46
C TYR A 58 13.88 -0.55 0.73
N VAL A 59 13.31 -1.53 0.04
CA VAL A 59 12.03 -1.36 -0.67
C VAL A 59 10.91 -1.05 0.32
N ARG A 60 10.84 -1.77 1.43
CA ARG A 60 9.83 -1.52 2.47
C ARG A 60 9.95 -0.11 3.05
N THR A 61 11.15 0.34 3.35
CA THR A 61 11.40 1.68 3.88
C THR A 61 10.95 2.75 2.89
N LEU A 62 11.29 2.62 1.61
CA LEU A 62 10.84 3.55 0.56
C LEU A 62 9.32 3.60 0.43
N LEU A 63 8.65 2.45 0.47
CA LEU A 63 7.20 2.35 0.39
C LEU A 63 6.52 3.05 1.57
N ILE A 64 7.02 2.84 2.78
CA ILE A 64 6.47 3.46 3.99
C ILE A 64 6.70 4.97 3.98
N HIS A 65 7.88 5.44 3.60
CA HIS A 65 8.17 6.87 3.48
C HIS A 65 7.31 7.54 2.40
N GLY A 66 7.19 6.90 1.24
CA GLY A 66 6.32 7.37 0.17
C GLY A 66 4.86 7.44 0.61
N SER A 67 4.41 6.47 1.36
CA SER A 67 3.04 6.44 1.90
C SER A 67 2.79 7.52 2.95
N ARG A 68 3.77 7.83 3.79
CA ARG A 68 3.68 8.97 4.73
C ARG A 68 3.54 10.29 3.99
N ALA A 69 4.33 10.50 2.95
CA ALA A 69 4.26 11.69 2.11
C ALA A 69 2.90 11.79 1.41
N ALA A 70 2.39 10.69 0.86
CA ALA A 70 1.09 10.62 0.22
C ALA A 70 -0.06 10.90 1.21
N LEU A 71 0.04 10.37 2.42
CA LEU A 71 -0.95 10.61 3.47
C LEU A 71 -0.97 12.08 3.89
N LEU A 72 0.18 12.70 4.07
CA LEU A 72 0.28 14.13 4.37
C LEU A 72 -0.31 14.98 3.26
N ALA A 73 -0.02 14.64 2.00
CA ALA A 73 -0.59 15.32 0.84
C ALA A 73 -2.12 15.19 0.82
N ALA A 74 -2.65 14.01 1.12
CA ALA A 74 -4.10 13.77 1.21
C ALA A 74 -4.74 14.60 2.34
N GLN A 75 -4.11 14.67 3.49
CA GLN A 75 -4.58 15.48 4.62
C GLN A 75 -4.60 16.97 4.30
N ARG A 76 -3.58 17.46 3.60
CA ARG A 76 -3.54 18.86 3.13
C ARG A 76 -4.61 19.14 2.08
N CYS A 77 -4.82 18.21 1.16
CA CYS A 77 -5.88 18.32 0.17
C CYS A 77 -7.26 18.36 0.83
N GLN A 78 -7.49 17.53 1.84
CA GLN A 78 -8.74 17.54 2.60
C GLN A 78 -9.00 18.89 3.28
N ALA A 79 -7.95 19.52 3.83
CA ALA A 79 -8.08 20.81 4.49
C ALA A 79 -8.38 21.95 3.52
N ARG A 80 -7.87 21.88 2.28
CA ARG A 80 -8.00 22.96 1.28
C ARG A 80 -9.14 22.72 0.30
N THR A 81 -9.20 21.54 -0.30
CA THR A 81 -10.12 21.18 -1.39
C THR A 81 -10.63 19.76 -1.20
N PRO A 82 -11.52 19.52 -0.20
CA PRO A 82 -11.96 18.17 0.11
C PRO A 82 -12.70 17.48 -1.05
N GLU A 83 -13.29 18.24 -1.94
CA GLU A 83 -14.00 17.72 -3.13
C GLU A 83 -13.06 17.10 -4.17
N LYS A 84 -11.77 17.42 -4.14
CA LYS A 84 -10.76 16.88 -5.07
C LYS A 84 -10.12 15.57 -4.59
N LEU A 85 -10.46 15.10 -3.40
CA LEU A 85 -9.92 13.86 -2.88
C LEU A 85 -10.37 12.66 -3.73
N THR A 86 -9.43 11.81 -4.10
CA THR A 86 -9.73 10.50 -4.68
C THR A 86 -10.23 9.54 -3.58
N GLN A 87 -10.84 8.43 -3.97
CA GLN A 87 -11.31 7.42 -3.01
C GLN A 87 -10.16 6.85 -2.18
N LEU A 88 -9.01 6.62 -2.80
CA LEU A 88 -7.82 6.14 -2.10
C LEU A 88 -7.36 7.15 -1.03
N GLN A 89 -7.34 8.43 -1.36
CA GLN A 89 -6.98 9.49 -0.43
C GLN A 89 -7.98 9.62 0.72
N ARG A 90 -9.27 9.54 0.43
CA ARG A 90 -10.32 9.53 1.47
C ARG A 90 -10.16 8.35 2.42
N TRP A 91 -9.93 7.18 1.88
CA TRP A 91 -9.68 5.99 2.67
C TRP A 91 -8.45 6.17 3.57
N ALA A 92 -7.36 6.71 3.05
CA ALA A 92 -6.13 6.94 3.80
C ALA A 92 -6.35 7.93 4.96
N VAL A 93 -7.04 9.04 4.70
CA VAL A 93 -7.35 10.05 5.71
C VAL A 93 -8.27 9.50 6.80
N GLN A 94 -9.31 8.76 6.41
CA GLN A 94 -10.23 8.11 7.35
C GLN A 94 -9.50 7.08 8.23
N THR A 95 -8.61 6.31 7.63
CA THR A 95 -7.80 5.32 8.34
C THR A 95 -6.87 6.01 9.35
N ALA A 96 -6.24 7.12 8.97
CA ALA A 96 -5.39 7.90 9.86
C ALA A 96 -6.17 8.47 11.07
N ALA A 97 -7.40 8.92 10.85
CA ALA A 97 -8.27 9.38 11.93
C ALA A 97 -8.64 8.26 12.91
N ARG A 98 -8.78 7.03 12.41
CA ARG A 98 -9.20 5.87 13.20
C ARG A 98 -8.05 5.21 13.97
N ILE A 99 -6.90 5.02 13.34
CA ILE A 99 -5.79 4.22 13.92
C ILE A 99 -4.49 4.99 14.12
N GLY A 100 -4.44 6.25 13.75
CA GLY A 100 -3.26 7.10 13.86
C GLY A 100 -2.42 7.14 12.59
N HIS A 101 -1.57 8.17 12.51
CA HIS A 101 -0.81 8.50 11.30
C HIS A 101 0.17 7.38 10.89
N ASN A 102 0.97 6.89 11.83
CA ASN A 102 2.01 5.90 11.51
C ASN A 102 1.42 4.56 11.06
N LYS A 103 0.40 4.07 11.75
CA LYS A 103 -0.29 2.83 11.38
C LYS A 103 -1.02 2.99 10.05
N ALA A 104 -1.63 4.14 9.81
CA ALA A 104 -2.28 4.44 8.53
C ALA A 104 -1.28 4.49 7.38
N ALA A 105 -0.08 5.04 7.59
CA ALA A 105 0.97 5.06 6.58
C ALA A 105 1.40 3.63 6.18
N VAL A 106 1.56 2.74 7.15
CA VAL A 106 1.88 1.32 6.87
C VAL A 106 0.73 0.61 6.16
N ALA A 107 -0.51 0.85 6.57
CA ALA A 107 -1.69 0.31 5.90
C ALA A 107 -1.82 0.81 4.47
N LEU A 108 -1.54 2.09 4.23
CA LEU A 108 -1.52 2.67 2.89
C LEU A 108 -0.41 2.05 2.04
N ALA A 109 0.79 1.86 2.60
CA ALA A 109 1.90 1.21 1.90
C ALA A 109 1.52 -0.21 1.48
N ASN A 110 0.90 -0.99 2.35
CA ASN A 110 0.41 -2.33 2.04
C ASN A 110 -0.61 -2.29 0.88
N LYS A 111 -1.56 -1.36 0.94
CA LYS A 111 -2.56 -1.19 -0.12
C LYS A 111 -1.93 -0.79 -1.45
N LEU A 112 -0.95 0.11 -1.44
CA LEU A 112 -0.23 0.54 -2.63
C LEU A 112 0.56 -0.60 -3.27
N VAL A 113 1.18 -1.47 -2.49
CA VAL A 113 1.86 -2.67 -3.00
C VAL A 113 0.90 -3.57 -3.77
N ARG A 114 -0.29 -3.80 -3.21
CA ARG A 114 -1.32 -4.61 -3.87
C ARG A 114 -1.81 -3.97 -5.17
N ILE A 115 -1.96 -2.64 -5.18
CA ILE A 115 -2.32 -1.88 -6.38
C ILE A 115 -1.21 -1.98 -7.42
N CYS A 116 0.05 -1.79 -7.02
CA CYS A 116 1.21 -1.91 -7.91
C CYS A 116 1.30 -3.30 -8.53
N TRP A 117 1.06 -4.35 -7.75
CA TRP A 117 1.02 -5.71 -8.28
C TRP A 117 -0.07 -5.88 -9.33
N ALA A 118 -1.28 -5.40 -9.06
CA ALA A 118 -2.42 -5.50 -9.98
C ALA A 118 -2.16 -4.73 -11.29
N VAL A 119 -1.64 -3.51 -11.17
CA VAL A 119 -1.26 -2.69 -12.33
C VAL A 119 -0.18 -3.38 -13.16
N TRP A 120 0.80 -3.97 -12.50
CA TRP A 120 1.93 -4.62 -13.15
C TRP A 120 1.52 -5.94 -13.85
N CYS A 121 0.75 -6.80 -13.16
CA CYS A 121 0.29 -8.07 -13.73
C CYS A 121 -0.74 -7.92 -14.85
N HIS A 122 -1.64 -6.95 -14.71
CA HIS A 122 -2.77 -6.79 -15.63
C HIS A 122 -2.58 -5.66 -16.63
N GLU A 123 -1.42 -4.99 -16.61
CA GLU A 123 -1.09 -3.87 -17.51
C GLU A 123 -2.17 -2.77 -17.49
N ARG A 124 -2.80 -2.57 -16.32
CA ARG A 124 -3.85 -1.57 -16.14
C ARG A 124 -3.27 -0.24 -15.70
N ARG A 125 -3.91 0.85 -16.10
CA ARG A 125 -3.58 2.17 -15.58
C ARG A 125 -4.06 2.31 -14.14
N PHE A 126 -3.24 2.97 -13.33
CA PHE A 126 -3.65 3.34 -11.99
C PHE A 126 -4.81 4.34 -12.02
N SER A 127 -5.80 4.13 -11.16
CA SER A 127 -6.85 5.09 -10.87
C SER A 127 -7.08 5.17 -9.37
N GLY A 128 -6.99 6.37 -8.81
CA GLY A 128 -7.27 6.61 -7.39
C GLY A 128 -8.73 6.36 -7.00
N ASN A 129 -9.60 6.26 -7.99
CA ASN A 129 -11.03 6.01 -7.81
C ASN A 129 -11.44 4.57 -8.17
N TRP A 130 -10.47 3.71 -8.45
CA TRP A 130 -10.75 2.33 -8.79
C TRP A 130 -11.30 1.56 -7.59
N GLN A 131 -12.41 0.90 -7.78
CA GLN A 131 -13.00 -0.01 -6.79
C GLN A 131 -12.81 -1.44 -7.25
N SER A 132 -12.30 -2.30 -6.37
CA SER A 132 -12.33 -3.73 -6.64
C SER A 132 -13.77 -4.21 -6.55
N VAL A 133 -14.34 -4.60 -7.69
CA VAL A 133 -15.58 -5.36 -7.67
C VAL A 133 -15.22 -6.74 -7.10
N ARG A 134 -15.69 -7.01 -5.89
CA ARG A 134 -15.62 -8.39 -5.38
C ARG A 134 -16.54 -9.22 -6.27
N PRO A 135 -16.05 -10.32 -6.86
CA PRO A 135 -16.98 -11.26 -7.49
C PRO A 135 -17.98 -11.71 -6.44
N ALA A 136 -19.22 -11.63 -6.80
CA ALA A 136 -20.33 -12.08 -5.95
C ALA A 136 -20.17 -13.55 -5.59
#